data_080662f138f97f79b0bad4869d91631a
#
_entry.id   080662f138f97f79b0bad4869d91631a
#
_cell.length_a   1.000
_cell.length_b   1.000
_cell.length_c   1.000
_cell.angle_alpha   90.00
_cell.angle_beta   90.00
_cell.angle_gamma   90.00
#
_symmetry.space_group_name_H-M   'P 1'
#
loop_
_entity.id
_entity.type
_entity.pdbx_description
1 polymer ?
#
loop_
_entity_poly.entity_id
_entity_poly.type
_entity_poly.pdbx_seq_one_letter_code
_entity_poly.pdbx_strand_id
1 'polypeptide(L)'
;MLSIDHIQVTVKDMSIAEPFYDKLMPILGFDLEKKVSAVIEEHDLYVVEYLSPQYDFGICSPRTAFTDNIIHRRKPGALHHLAFRAKSRTEVDELYLKIKDIGAEIVHAPRIFPEH
;
A
#
# COMPACT_ATOMS: atom_id res chain seq x y z
N MET A 1 -15.21 -1.34 -19.89
CA MET A 1 -14.88 -0.73 -18.58
C MET A 1 -13.43 -0.26 -18.56
N LEU A 2 -13.19 0.89 -17.99
CA LEU A 2 -11.83 1.40 -17.84
C LEU A 2 -11.08 0.62 -16.76
N SER A 3 -9.77 0.51 -16.91
CA SER A 3 -8.90 -0.11 -15.92
C SER A 3 -8.27 0.98 -15.03
N ILE A 4 -7.77 0.56 -13.87
CA ILE A 4 -7.02 1.45 -12.99
C ILE A 4 -5.61 1.60 -13.56
N ASP A 5 -5.16 2.84 -13.72
CA ASP A 5 -3.79 3.13 -14.13
C ASP A 5 -2.86 3.20 -12.92
N HIS A 6 -3.21 3.98 -11.93
CA HIS A 6 -2.43 4.08 -10.70
C HIS A 6 -3.30 4.46 -9.50
N ILE A 7 -2.82 4.10 -8.32
CA ILE A 7 -3.41 4.45 -7.03
C ILE A 7 -2.31 5.06 -6.19
N GLN A 8 -2.62 6.15 -5.49
CA GLN A 8 -1.66 6.80 -4.60
C GLN A 8 -2.32 7.09 -3.25
N VAL A 9 -1.60 6.78 -2.18
CA VAL A 9 -2.07 6.93 -0.80
C VAL A 9 -1.14 7.86 -0.05
N THR A 10 -1.70 8.82 0.67
CA THR A 10 -0.92 9.65 1.58
C THR A 10 -0.73 8.89 2.90
N VAL A 11 0.52 8.69 3.30
CA VAL A 11 0.88 8.03 4.55
C VAL A 11 1.17 9.07 5.62
N LYS A 12 1.16 8.66 6.88
CA LYS A 12 1.44 9.59 7.98
C LYS A 12 2.91 9.94 8.09
N ASP A 13 3.80 8.98 7.87
CA ASP A 13 5.24 9.13 8.03
C ASP A 13 5.97 8.27 7.00
N MET A 14 6.58 8.93 6.02
CA MET A 14 7.30 8.24 4.94
C MET A 14 8.53 7.48 5.46
N SER A 15 9.16 7.96 6.53
CA SER A 15 10.34 7.28 7.10
C SER A 15 10.01 5.91 7.68
N ILE A 16 8.75 5.69 8.05
CA ILE A 16 8.24 4.42 8.54
C ILE A 16 7.59 3.63 7.39
N ALA A 17 6.79 4.30 6.57
CA ALA A 17 6.02 3.66 5.51
C ALA A 17 6.88 3.11 4.38
N GLU A 18 7.85 3.87 3.90
CA GLU A 18 8.67 3.46 2.75
C GLU A 18 9.41 2.14 3.01
N PRO A 19 10.14 1.94 4.12
CA PRO A 19 10.79 0.66 4.38
C PRO A 19 9.81 -0.52 4.45
N PHE A 20 8.63 -0.29 4.98
CA PHE A 20 7.60 -1.32 5.03
C PHE A 20 7.08 -1.69 3.63
N TYR A 21 6.74 -0.69 2.82
CA TYR A 21 6.25 -0.93 1.46
C TYR A 21 7.32 -1.50 0.55
N ASP A 22 8.59 -1.18 0.77
CA ASP A 22 9.70 -1.82 0.05
C ASP A 22 9.75 -3.34 0.29
N LYS A 23 9.26 -3.81 1.43
CA LYS A 23 9.15 -5.24 1.74
C LYS A 23 7.82 -5.82 1.27
N LEU A 24 6.74 -5.07 1.39
CA LEU A 24 5.39 -5.55 1.04
C LEU A 24 5.19 -5.66 -0.47
N MET A 25 5.57 -4.64 -1.22
CA MET A 25 5.22 -4.57 -2.64
C MET A 25 5.82 -5.70 -3.48
N PRO A 26 7.07 -6.13 -3.26
CA PRO A 26 7.57 -7.33 -3.95
C PRO A 26 6.76 -8.60 -3.66
N ILE A 27 6.27 -8.74 -2.42
CA ILE A 27 5.41 -9.88 -2.05
C ILE A 27 4.12 -9.86 -2.88
N LEU A 28 3.59 -8.66 -3.17
CA LEU A 28 2.37 -8.48 -3.95
C LEU A 28 2.61 -8.54 -5.47
N GLY A 29 3.86 -8.72 -5.91
CA GLY A 29 4.19 -8.91 -7.32
C GLY A 29 4.83 -7.72 -8.03
N PHE A 30 5.13 -6.64 -7.31
CA PHE A 30 5.83 -5.48 -7.89
C PHE A 30 7.34 -5.72 -7.90
N ASP A 31 7.99 -5.30 -8.98
CA ASP A 31 9.45 -5.38 -9.10
C ASP A 31 10.08 -4.16 -8.41
N LEU A 32 10.78 -4.39 -7.30
CA LEU A 32 11.38 -3.31 -6.53
C LEU A 32 12.44 -2.52 -7.32
N GLU A 33 13.07 -3.15 -8.31
CA GLU A 33 14.04 -2.46 -9.18
C GLU A 33 13.40 -1.37 -10.03
N LYS A 34 12.08 -1.44 -10.25
CA LYS A 34 11.33 -0.43 -11.01
C LYS A 34 10.77 0.68 -10.12
N LYS A 35 11.01 0.63 -8.82
CA LYS A 35 10.61 1.69 -7.91
C LYS A 35 11.22 3.03 -8.35
N VAL A 36 10.40 4.08 -8.33
CA VAL A 36 10.84 5.46 -8.59
C VAL A 36 10.43 6.36 -7.43
N SER A 37 11.17 7.44 -7.24
CA SER A 37 10.84 8.42 -6.21
C SER A 37 11.17 9.83 -6.70
N ALA A 38 10.46 10.81 -6.13
CA ALA A 38 10.67 12.21 -6.48
C ALA A 38 10.33 13.11 -5.29
N VAL A 39 11.05 14.23 -5.19
CA VAL A 39 10.73 15.33 -4.28
C VAL A 39 10.24 16.49 -5.13
N ILE A 40 9.03 16.97 -4.85
CA ILE A 40 8.42 18.09 -5.57
C ILE A 40 8.19 19.20 -4.56
N GLU A 41 9.18 20.09 -4.43
CA GLU A 41 9.23 21.10 -3.37
C GLU A 41 8.05 22.07 -3.41
N GLU A 42 7.65 22.51 -4.61
CA GLU A 42 6.52 23.43 -4.79
C GLU A 42 5.18 22.84 -4.34
N HIS A 43 5.10 21.53 -4.17
CA HIS A 43 3.91 20.85 -3.66
C HIS A 43 4.09 20.30 -2.25
N ASP A 44 5.25 20.54 -1.60
CA ASP A 44 5.57 19.96 -0.30
C ASP A 44 5.34 18.43 -0.31
N LEU A 45 5.92 17.76 -1.32
CA LEU A 45 5.62 16.36 -1.63
C LEU A 45 6.88 15.52 -1.81
N TYR A 46 6.96 14.41 -1.09
CA TYR A 46 7.83 13.29 -1.40
C TYR A 46 6.96 12.11 -1.81
N VAL A 47 7.20 11.56 -2.98
CA VAL A 47 6.41 10.45 -3.55
C VAL A 47 7.31 9.29 -3.92
N VAL A 48 6.82 8.08 -3.64
CA VAL A 48 7.43 6.82 -4.05
C VAL A 48 6.40 6.03 -4.82
N GLU A 49 6.78 5.53 -6.00
CA GLU A 49 5.89 4.75 -6.84
C GLU A 49 6.49 3.37 -7.12
N TYR A 50 5.65 2.35 -6.98
CA TYR A 50 5.96 0.96 -7.31
C TYR A 50 5.22 0.64 -8.61
N LEU A 51 5.97 0.30 -9.65
CA LEU A 51 5.43 0.16 -11.01
C LEU A 51 5.14 -1.30 -11.34
N SER A 52 4.07 -1.53 -12.08
CA SER A 52 3.75 -2.84 -12.63
C SER A 52 3.08 -2.71 -13.99
N PRO A 53 3.03 -3.80 -14.80
CA PRO A 53 2.33 -3.74 -16.08
C PRO A 53 0.81 -3.50 -15.95
N GLN A 54 0.20 -3.86 -14.84
CA GLN A 54 -1.24 -3.74 -14.65
C GLN A 54 -1.63 -2.37 -14.11
N TYR A 55 -0.92 -1.90 -13.08
CA TYR A 55 -1.15 -0.58 -12.48
C TYR A 55 0.02 -0.23 -11.56
N ASP A 56 0.17 1.04 -11.26
CA ASP A 56 1.17 1.51 -10.33
C ASP A 56 0.55 1.81 -8.97
N PHE A 57 1.32 1.59 -7.92
CA PHE A 57 0.92 1.91 -6.56
C PHE A 57 1.92 2.87 -5.95
N GLY A 58 1.44 4.01 -5.46
CA GLY A 58 2.29 5.04 -4.87
C GLY A 58 1.92 5.35 -3.44
N ILE A 59 2.93 5.80 -2.70
CA ILE A 59 2.77 6.39 -1.37
C ILE A 59 3.41 7.78 -1.38
N CYS A 60 2.82 8.70 -0.65
CA CYS A 60 3.38 10.05 -0.56
C CYS A 60 3.29 10.61 0.85
N SER A 61 4.14 11.60 1.10
CA SER A 61 4.16 12.32 2.36
C SER A 61 2.92 13.20 2.51
N PRO A 62 2.45 13.44 3.74
CA PRO A 62 1.44 14.47 3.96
C PRO A 62 2.06 15.85 3.76
N ARG A 63 1.23 16.85 3.49
CA ARG A 63 1.68 18.25 3.62
C ARG A 63 2.14 18.50 5.04
N THR A 64 3.17 19.33 5.21
CA THR A 64 3.71 19.68 6.52
C THR A 64 2.61 20.16 7.47
N ALA A 65 1.65 20.92 6.96
CA ALA A 65 0.53 21.42 7.77
C ALA A 65 -0.37 20.31 8.35
N PHE A 66 -0.33 19.09 7.79
CA PHE A 66 -1.22 18.00 8.18
C PHE A 66 -0.50 16.86 8.92
N THR A 67 0.78 17.02 9.27
CA THR A 67 1.57 15.95 9.89
C THR A 67 1.02 15.49 11.23
N ASP A 68 0.32 16.37 11.96
CA ASP A 68 -0.26 16.04 13.26
C ASP A 68 -1.71 15.54 13.20
N ASN A 69 -2.26 15.43 11.99
CA ASN A 69 -3.63 14.93 11.83
C ASN A 69 -3.74 13.47 12.27
N ILE A 70 -4.81 13.16 12.99
CA ILE A 70 -5.11 11.79 13.40
C ILE A 70 -5.65 11.03 12.20
N ILE A 71 -5.02 9.89 11.89
CA ILE A 71 -5.47 9.00 10.84
C ILE A 71 -6.59 8.09 11.36
N HIS A 72 -7.65 7.98 10.59
CA HIS A 72 -8.70 7.00 10.83
C HIS A 72 -9.40 6.68 9.51
N ARG A 73 -9.54 5.39 9.20
CA ARG A 73 -10.11 4.94 7.92
C ARG A 73 -11.57 5.35 7.70
N ARG A 74 -12.28 5.75 8.74
CA ARG A 74 -13.67 6.16 8.65
C ARG A 74 -13.88 7.66 8.65
N LYS A 75 -12.82 8.44 8.54
CA LYS A 75 -12.95 9.87 8.29
C LYS A 75 -13.42 10.11 6.85
N PRO A 76 -14.24 11.14 6.61
CA PRO A 76 -14.60 11.51 5.24
C PRO A 76 -13.36 11.70 4.37
N GLY A 77 -13.35 11.12 3.18
CA GLY A 77 -12.23 11.20 2.25
C GLY A 77 -11.09 10.21 2.50
N ALA A 78 -11.12 9.48 3.61
CA ALA A 78 -10.08 8.49 3.89
C ALA A 78 -10.26 7.22 3.05
N LEU A 79 -9.15 6.56 2.74
CA LEU A 79 -9.19 5.22 2.17
C LEU A 79 -9.59 4.25 3.27
N HIS A 80 -10.76 3.62 3.13
CA HIS A 80 -11.26 2.67 4.12
C HIS A 80 -10.43 1.38 4.12
N HIS A 81 -10.23 0.79 2.96
CA HIS A 81 -9.36 -0.37 2.77
C HIS A 81 -9.07 -0.58 1.28
N LEU A 82 -8.03 -1.35 1.02
CA LEU A 82 -7.65 -1.79 -0.32
C LEU A 82 -7.51 -3.31 -0.26
N ALA A 83 -8.17 -4.01 -1.19
CA ALA A 83 -8.15 -5.46 -1.25
C ALA A 83 -7.47 -5.93 -2.53
N PHE A 84 -6.58 -6.90 -2.40
CA PHE A 84 -5.94 -7.57 -3.51
C PHE A 84 -6.52 -8.97 -3.67
N ARG A 85 -6.75 -9.39 -4.90
CA ARG A 85 -7.25 -10.73 -5.20
C ARG A 85 -6.09 -11.66 -5.51
N ALA A 86 -5.98 -12.73 -4.74
CA ALA A 86 -5.05 -13.82 -5.05
C ALA A 86 -5.73 -14.84 -5.99
N LYS A 87 -4.92 -15.68 -6.63
CA LYS A 87 -5.39 -16.66 -7.63
C LYS A 87 -6.04 -17.87 -6.99
N SER A 88 -5.66 -18.20 -5.77
CA SER A 88 -6.09 -19.42 -5.09
C SER A 88 -6.01 -19.26 -3.58
N ARG A 89 -6.65 -20.19 -2.88
CA ARG A 89 -6.55 -20.28 -1.43
C ARG A 89 -5.11 -20.55 -0.97
N THR A 90 -4.39 -21.40 -1.69
CA THR A 90 -2.99 -21.69 -1.40
C THR A 90 -2.14 -20.43 -1.48
N GLU A 91 -2.35 -19.60 -2.50
CA GLU A 91 -1.64 -18.31 -2.63
C GLU A 91 -1.95 -17.38 -1.46
N VAL A 92 -3.21 -17.30 -1.02
CA VAL A 92 -3.58 -16.50 0.16
C VAL A 92 -2.80 -16.96 1.39
N ASP A 93 -2.73 -18.27 1.62
CA ASP A 93 -2.02 -18.82 2.77
C ASP A 93 -0.52 -18.53 2.72
N GLU A 94 0.09 -18.66 1.56
CA GLU A 94 1.52 -18.36 1.33
C GLU A 94 1.83 -16.89 1.53
N LEU A 95 1.00 -16.00 0.96
CA LEU A 95 1.16 -14.56 1.10
C LEU A 95 0.99 -14.12 2.55
N TYR A 96 0.03 -14.72 3.27
CA TYR A 96 -0.17 -14.44 4.69
C TYR A 96 1.11 -14.65 5.49
N LEU A 97 1.79 -15.78 5.28
CA LEU A 97 3.03 -16.09 6.00
C LEU A 97 4.13 -15.08 5.69
N LYS A 98 4.29 -14.69 4.43
CA LYS A 98 5.28 -13.69 4.01
C LYS A 98 4.98 -12.32 4.60
N ILE A 99 3.72 -11.90 4.57
CA ILE A 99 3.28 -10.59 5.09
C ILE A 99 3.44 -10.55 6.61
N LYS A 100 3.12 -11.64 7.30
CA LYS A 100 3.35 -11.76 8.73
C LYS A 100 4.84 -11.62 9.08
N ASP A 101 5.69 -12.25 8.28
CA ASP A 101 7.15 -12.27 8.51
C ASP A 101 7.80 -10.89 8.39
N ILE A 102 7.26 -10.00 7.56
CA ILE A 102 7.79 -8.63 7.47
C ILE A 102 7.29 -7.69 8.56
N GLY A 103 6.51 -8.19 9.50
CA GLY A 103 6.05 -7.44 10.66
C GLY A 103 4.76 -6.64 10.46
N ALA A 104 3.96 -6.99 9.44
CA ALA A 104 2.66 -6.37 9.27
C ALA A 104 1.74 -6.67 10.44
N GLU A 105 0.88 -5.71 10.78
CA GLU A 105 -0.17 -5.93 11.77
C GLU A 105 -1.25 -6.83 11.17
N ILE A 106 -1.44 -8.01 11.79
CA ILE A 106 -2.41 -8.98 11.33
C ILE A 106 -3.70 -8.83 12.15
N VAL A 107 -4.80 -8.52 11.46
CA VAL A 107 -6.12 -8.42 12.11
C VAL A 107 -6.63 -9.82 12.45
N HIS A 108 -6.55 -10.73 11.47
CA HIS A 108 -6.81 -12.16 11.68
C HIS A 108 -6.19 -12.97 10.55
N ALA A 109 -5.93 -14.26 10.82
CA ALA A 109 -5.43 -15.20 9.83
C ALA A 109 -6.46 -15.45 8.72
N PRO A 110 -6.04 -15.99 7.56
CA PRO A 110 -6.97 -16.35 6.49
C PRO A 110 -8.08 -17.28 6.99
N ARG A 111 -9.30 -17.02 6.53
CA ARG A 111 -10.48 -17.80 6.88
C ARG A 111 -11.50 -17.74 5.75
N ILE A 112 -12.44 -18.67 5.76
CA ILE A 112 -13.51 -18.71 4.76
C ILE A 112 -14.68 -17.87 5.23
N PHE A 113 -15.20 -17.02 4.31
CA PHE A 113 -16.43 -16.27 4.49
C PHE A 113 -17.45 -16.82 3.50
N PRO A 114 -18.46 -17.59 3.96
CA PRO A 114 -19.42 -18.25 3.04
C PRO A 114 -20.18 -17.28 2.15
N GLU A 115 -20.39 -16.03 2.57
CA GLU A 115 -21.12 -15.00 1.82
C GLU A 115 -20.27 -14.25 0.80
N HIS A 116 -19.02 -14.60 0.65
CA HIS A 116 -18.10 -13.96 -0.31
C HIS A 116 -17.69 -14.92 -1.45
#